data_c29ebd6afdbebdd6603b5523a7bd8c69
#
_entry.id   c29ebd6afdbebdd6603b5523a7bd8c69
#
_cell.length_a   1.000
_cell.length_b   1.000
_cell.length_c   1.000
_cell.angle_alpha   90.00
_cell.angle_beta   90.00
_cell.angle_gamma   90.00
#
_symmetry.space_group_name_H-M   'P 1'
#
loop_
_entity.id
_entity.type
_entity.pdbx_description
1 polymer ?
#
loop_
_entity_poly.entity_id
_entity_poly.type
_entity_poly.pdbx_seq_one_letter_code
_entity_poly.pdbx_strand_id
1 'polypeptide(L)'
;ALMGSNMMRQAVPLLKPEAPLVGTGIESDVALDSGVTIVAKRDGIVDKIDGKRIVIKATDEKDFSKSGVDIYNLQKFRRSNQNTCINQKPLVRVGDKVNSGDIIADGPSTKIGELALGKNVTVAFMPWQGYNFEDSILISERCVTDDVFTSIHIEEYEVMARDTKLGEEDITRDIPNVNEESLKNLDESGIVYIGAE
;
A
#
# COMPACT_ATOMS: atom_id res chain seq x y z
N ALA A 1 -0.38 -25.35 -10.43
CA ALA A 1 -0.25 -24.07 -11.18
C ALA A 1 -1.55 -23.29 -11.22
N LEU A 2 -2.69 -23.90 -11.55
CA LEU A 2 -3.99 -23.24 -11.60
C LEU A 2 -4.41 -22.68 -10.24
N MET A 3 -4.32 -23.49 -9.19
CA MET A 3 -4.66 -23.08 -7.82
C MET A 3 -3.74 -21.96 -7.31
N GLY A 4 -2.43 -22.10 -7.53
CA GLY A 4 -1.45 -21.07 -7.16
C GLY A 4 -1.70 -19.75 -7.88
N SER A 5 -2.00 -19.76 -9.16
CA SER A 5 -2.35 -18.59 -9.95
C SER A 5 -3.61 -17.89 -9.41
N ASN A 6 -4.63 -18.65 -9.04
CA ASN A 6 -5.85 -18.11 -8.44
C ASN A 6 -5.58 -17.48 -7.07
N MET A 7 -4.72 -18.09 -6.24
CA MET A 7 -4.35 -17.56 -4.91
C MET A 7 -3.53 -16.28 -5.02
N MET A 8 -2.60 -16.17 -5.98
CA MET A 8 -1.83 -14.93 -6.19
C MET A 8 -2.71 -13.72 -6.44
N ARG A 9 -3.83 -13.89 -7.15
CA ARG A 9 -4.79 -12.81 -7.44
C ARG A 9 -5.62 -12.36 -6.24
N GLN A 10 -5.60 -13.12 -5.13
CA GLN A 10 -6.33 -12.82 -3.89
C GLN A 10 -5.40 -12.27 -2.80
N ALA A 11 -4.13 -12.05 -3.10
CA ALA A 11 -3.17 -11.55 -2.14
C ALA A 11 -3.49 -10.11 -1.74
N VAL A 12 -3.33 -9.83 -0.45
CA VAL A 12 -3.50 -8.50 0.14
C VAL A 12 -2.13 -7.87 0.35
N PRO A 13 -1.91 -6.59 -0.02
CA PRO A 13 -0.66 -5.90 0.25
C PRO A 13 -0.36 -5.85 1.75
N LEU A 14 0.79 -6.36 2.14
CA LEU A 14 1.24 -6.38 3.53
C LEU A 14 2.08 -5.15 3.87
N LEU A 15 2.10 -4.81 5.15
CA LEU A 15 2.92 -3.72 5.68
C LEU A 15 4.43 -4.00 5.49
N LYS A 16 4.84 -5.25 5.69
CA LYS A 16 6.23 -5.72 5.55
C LYS A 16 6.28 -6.94 4.62
N PRO A 17 6.13 -6.79 3.31
CA PRO A 17 6.18 -7.92 2.39
C PRO A 17 7.60 -8.48 2.27
N GLU A 18 7.71 -9.73 1.83
CA GLU A 18 8.97 -10.40 1.50
C GLU A 18 8.91 -11.03 0.12
N ALA A 19 10.02 -10.96 -0.60
CA ALA A 19 10.16 -11.68 -1.85
C ALA A 19 10.14 -13.20 -1.59
N PRO A 20 9.58 -14.02 -2.50
CA PRO A 20 9.57 -15.46 -2.34
C PRO A 20 10.99 -16.02 -2.37
N LEU A 21 11.26 -17.03 -1.51
CA LEU A 21 12.57 -17.73 -1.49
C LEU A 21 12.78 -18.56 -2.75
N VAL A 22 11.71 -19.08 -3.35
CA VAL A 22 11.70 -19.81 -4.59
C VAL A 22 10.77 -19.10 -5.56
N GLY A 23 11.32 -18.58 -6.62
CA GLY A 23 10.62 -17.84 -7.65
C GLY A 23 10.73 -18.47 -9.02
N THR A 24 10.05 -17.91 -9.99
CA THR A 24 10.04 -18.33 -11.39
C THR A 24 10.96 -17.48 -12.27
N GLY A 25 11.44 -16.35 -11.74
CA GLY A 25 12.25 -15.36 -12.48
C GLY A 25 11.43 -14.29 -13.19
N ILE A 26 10.09 -14.38 -13.16
CA ILE A 26 9.18 -13.39 -13.76
C ILE A 26 8.81 -12.28 -12.77
N GLU A 27 9.15 -12.39 -11.51
CA GLU A 27 8.74 -11.50 -10.42
C GLU A 27 9.21 -10.06 -10.65
N SER A 28 10.42 -9.87 -11.17
CA SER A 28 10.99 -8.56 -11.50
C SER A 28 10.24 -7.91 -12.68
N ASP A 29 9.96 -8.69 -13.71
CA ASP A 29 9.25 -8.19 -14.90
C ASP A 29 7.82 -7.80 -14.55
N VAL A 30 7.14 -8.60 -13.73
CA VAL A 30 5.78 -8.29 -13.25
C VAL A 30 5.78 -7.03 -12.39
N ALA A 31 6.75 -6.85 -11.50
CA ALA A 31 6.86 -5.65 -10.68
C ALA A 31 7.09 -4.39 -11.53
N LEU A 32 7.93 -4.49 -12.56
CA LEU A 32 8.21 -3.41 -13.50
C LEU A 32 6.97 -3.04 -14.32
N ASP A 33 6.32 -4.04 -14.94
CA ASP A 33 5.20 -3.85 -15.85
C ASP A 33 3.88 -3.48 -15.16
N SER A 34 3.74 -3.81 -13.88
CA SER A 34 2.52 -3.49 -13.11
C SER A 34 2.28 -1.99 -12.93
N GLY A 35 3.33 -1.16 -13.07
CA GLY A 35 3.24 0.28 -12.85
C GLY A 35 3.08 0.72 -11.40
N VAL A 36 3.18 -0.20 -10.42
CA VAL A 36 3.13 0.13 -8.98
C VAL A 36 4.47 0.63 -8.46
N THR A 37 5.56 0.30 -9.13
CA THR A 37 6.91 0.77 -8.85
C THR A 37 7.21 2.05 -9.62
N ILE A 38 8.16 2.83 -9.13
CA ILE A 38 8.65 4.01 -9.85
C ILE A 38 9.96 3.65 -10.55
N VAL A 39 9.99 3.93 -11.84
CA VAL A 39 11.12 3.62 -12.72
C VAL A 39 11.81 4.90 -13.16
N ALA A 40 13.13 4.90 -13.18
CA ALA A 40 13.93 6.03 -13.66
C ALA A 40 13.74 6.20 -15.17
N LYS A 41 13.40 7.42 -15.60
CA LYS A 41 13.17 7.76 -17.02
C LYS A 41 14.48 7.97 -17.78
N ARG A 42 15.51 8.42 -17.10
CA ARG A 42 16.83 8.76 -17.66
C ARG A 42 17.95 8.35 -16.71
N ASP A 43 19.15 8.27 -17.25
CA ASP A 43 20.34 8.07 -16.45
C ASP A 43 20.62 9.31 -15.60
N GLY A 44 21.01 9.11 -14.36
CA GLY A 44 21.25 10.20 -13.45
C GLY A 44 21.90 9.81 -12.13
N ILE A 45 22.04 10.81 -11.30
CA ILE A 45 22.54 10.67 -9.92
C ILE A 45 21.45 11.19 -8.99
N VAL A 46 21.16 10.43 -7.96
CA VAL A 46 20.18 10.81 -6.94
C VAL A 46 20.73 11.99 -6.13
N ASP A 47 20.09 13.15 -6.24
CA ASP A 47 20.50 14.38 -5.57
C ASP A 47 19.86 14.52 -4.19
N LYS A 48 18.53 14.32 -4.11
CA LYS A 48 17.78 14.44 -2.86
C LYS A 48 16.68 13.38 -2.77
N ILE A 49 16.44 12.91 -1.56
CA ILE A 49 15.34 12.01 -1.23
C ILE A 49 14.66 12.50 0.03
N ASP A 50 13.34 12.52 -0.01
CA ASP A 50 12.50 12.66 1.18
C ASP A 50 11.38 11.62 1.16
N GLY A 51 10.54 11.60 2.19
CA GLY A 51 9.44 10.63 2.30
C GLY A 51 8.36 10.74 1.19
N LYS A 52 8.36 11.81 0.41
CA LYS A 52 7.35 12.09 -0.61
C LYS A 52 7.90 12.18 -2.03
N ARG A 53 9.21 12.33 -2.21
CA ARG A 53 9.81 12.52 -3.52
C ARG A 53 11.25 12.05 -3.60
N ILE A 54 11.66 11.72 -4.82
CA ILE A 54 13.04 11.45 -5.21
C ILE A 54 13.42 12.46 -6.28
N VAL A 55 14.54 13.12 -6.12
CA VAL A 55 15.09 14.09 -7.08
C VAL A 55 16.34 13.51 -7.70
N ILE A 56 16.34 13.34 -9.01
CA ILE A 56 17.46 12.78 -9.78
C ILE A 56 18.00 13.87 -10.71
N LYS A 57 19.30 14.14 -10.63
CA LYS A 57 20.01 14.99 -11.55
C LYS A 57 20.43 14.16 -12.76
N ALA A 58 19.87 14.48 -13.93
CA ALA A 58 20.21 13.77 -15.17
C ALA A 58 21.69 13.99 -15.53
N THR A 59 22.35 12.92 -15.97
CA THR A 59 23.74 12.98 -16.48
C THR A 59 23.81 13.19 -17.98
N ASP A 60 22.67 13.04 -18.69
CA ASP A 60 22.59 13.22 -20.14
C ASP A 60 22.47 14.72 -20.48
N GLU A 61 23.62 15.35 -20.76
CA GLU A 61 23.72 16.77 -21.11
C GLU A 61 23.30 17.10 -22.56
N LYS A 62 22.88 16.11 -23.35
CA LYS A 62 22.68 16.28 -24.80
C LYS A 62 21.35 16.89 -25.19
N ASP A 63 20.42 17.03 -24.31
CA ASP A 63 19.07 17.51 -24.64
C ASP A 63 18.76 18.81 -23.87
N PHE A 64 19.25 19.93 -24.38
CA PHE A 64 19.02 21.27 -23.81
C PHE A 64 17.53 21.69 -23.73
N SER A 65 16.65 20.91 -24.34
CA SER A 65 15.21 21.15 -24.30
C SER A 65 14.51 20.58 -23.05
N LYS A 66 15.17 19.70 -22.31
CA LYS A 66 14.65 19.06 -21.09
C LYS A 66 15.28 19.63 -19.83
N SER A 67 14.50 19.64 -18.75
CA SER A 67 15.04 19.97 -17.43
C SER A 67 16.20 19.04 -17.08
N GLY A 68 17.28 19.56 -16.50
CA GLY A 68 18.42 18.79 -16.01
C GLY A 68 18.10 17.97 -14.76
N VAL A 69 16.86 18.02 -14.25
CA VAL A 69 16.42 17.34 -13.02
C VAL A 69 15.08 16.67 -13.27
N ASP A 70 14.98 15.42 -12.81
CA ASP A 70 13.71 14.66 -12.76
C ASP A 70 13.24 14.55 -11.32
N ILE A 71 11.96 14.88 -11.09
CA ILE A 71 11.31 14.79 -9.79
C ILE A 71 10.27 13.67 -9.84
N TYR A 72 10.42 12.67 -8.99
CA TYR A 72 9.49 11.55 -8.84
C TYR A 72 8.74 11.70 -7.53
N ASN A 73 7.43 11.94 -7.61
CA ASN A 73 6.59 12.03 -6.43
C ASN A 73 6.09 10.64 -6.02
N LEU A 74 6.27 10.29 -4.74
CA LEU A 74 5.87 9.02 -4.16
C LEU A 74 4.42 9.11 -3.69
N GLN A 75 3.64 8.08 -4.00
CA GLN A 75 2.30 7.92 -3.43
C GLN A 75 2.42 7.40 -2.01
N LYS A 76 1.83 8.12 -1.05
CA LYS A 76 1.91 7.78 0.37
C LYS A 76 0.51 7.52 0.93
N PHE A 77 0.29 6.30 1.44
CA PHE A 77 -0.93 5.89 2.13
C PHE A 77 -2.22 6.28 1.41
N ARG A 78 -2.29 5.98 0.12
CA ARG A 78 -3.49 6.24 -0.69
C ARG A 78 -4.38 5.01 -0.72
N ARG A 79 -5.67 5.23 -0.80
CA ARG A 79 -6.66 4.17 -0.98
C ARG A 79 -6.61 3.63 -2.42
N SER A 80 -6.53 2.31 -2.57
CA SER A 80 -6.75 1.63 -3.85
C SER A 80 -8.25 1.42 -4.12
N ASN A 81 -8.59 0.97 -5.32
CA ASN A 81 -9.99 0.63 -5.66
C ASN A 81 -10.56 -0.50 -4.79
N GLN A 82 -9.72 -1.35 -4.22
CA GLN A 82 -10.09 -2.45 -3.32
C GLN A 82 -9.94 -2.08 -1.83
N ASN A 83 -9.87 -0.79 -1.49
CA ASN A 83 -9.66 -0.28 -0.13
C ASN A 83 -8.34 -0.72 0.53
N THR A 84 -7.38 -1.16 -0.25
CA THR A 84 -6.04 -1.48 0.25
C THR A 84 -5.13 -0.25 0.22
N CYS A 85 -4.02 -0.30 0.95
CA CYS A 85 -3.09 0.81 1.03
C CYS A 85 -2.09 0.80 -0.12
N ILE A 86 -2.00 1.92 -0.84
CA ILE A 86 -0.93 2.18 -1.80
C ILE A 86 0.09 3.08 -1.12
N ASN A 87 1.28 2.55 -0.92
CA ASN A 87 2.39 3.28 -0.33
C ASN A 87 3.68 2.94 -1.06
N GLN A 88 4.39 3.96 -1.53
CA GLN A 88 5.65 3.80 -2.23
C GLN A 88 6.82 4.17 -1.32
N LYS A 89 7.87 3.34 -1.38
CA LYS A 89 9.09 3.51 -0.57
C LYS A 89 10.31 3.60 -1.47
N PRO A 90 11.21 4.60 -1.29
CA PRO A 90 12.42 4.70 -2.07
C PRO A 90 13.36 3.51 -1.79
N LEU A 91 14.02 3.02 -2.83
CA LEU A 91 15.04 1.98 -2.77
C LEU A 91 16.45 2.56 -2.83
N VAL A 92 16.59 3.72 -3.46
CA VAL A 92 17.88 4.39 -3.72
C VAL A 92 18.25 5.30 -2.57
N ARG A 93 19.55 5.66 -2.51
CA ARG A 93 20.11 6.61 -1.55
C ARG A 93 20.68 7.83 -2.28
N VAL A 94 20.86 8.91 -1.55
CA VAL A 94 21.52 10.12 -2.10
C VAL A 94 22.93 9.76 -2.54
N GLY A 95 23.27 10.15 -3.78
CA GLY A 95 24.54 9.86 -4.43
C GLY A 95 24.57 8.59 -5.28
N ASP A 96 23.54 7.75 -5.24
CA ASP A 96 23.46 6.56 -6.08
C ASP A 96 23.32 6.95 -7.56
N LYS A 97 23.96 6.16 -8.42
CA LYS A 97 23.78 6.25 -9.86
C LYS A 97 22.62 5.36 -10.27
N VAL A 98 21.75 5.86 -11.10
CA VAL A 98 20.61 5.15 -11.66
C VAL A 98 20.66 5.21 -13.18
N ASN A 99 20.26 4.11 -13.82
CA ASN A 99 20.13 4.04 -15.27
C ASN A 99 18.66 4.13 -15.65
N SER A 100 18.41 4.51 -16.88
CA SER A 100 17.06 4.49 -17.44
C SER A 100 16.48 3.06 -17.37
N GLY A 101 15.30 2.92 -16.80
CA GLY A 101 14.67 1.62 -16.60
C GLY A 101 14.88 1.00 -15.21
N ASP A 102 15.78 1.54 -14.38
CA ASP A 102 15.96 1.04 -13.01
C ASP A 102 14.77 1.38 -12.12
N ILE A 103 14.36 0.45 -11.27
CA ILE A 103 13.33 0.69 -10.25
C ILE A 103 13.95 1.46 -9.10
N ILE A 104 13.44 2.66 -8.84
CA ILE A 104 13.93 3.57 -7.80
C ILE A 104 13.06 3.60 -6.55
N ALA A 105 11.82 3.13 -6.64
CA ALA A 105 10.93 3.00 -5.49
C ALA A 105 10.03 1.78 -5.62
N ASP A 106 9.86 1.05 -4.52
CA ASP A 106 8.88 -0.04 -4.40
C ASP A 106 7.47 0.51 -4.21
N GLY A 107 6.49 -0.23 -4.72
CA GLY A 107 5.06 -0.02 -4.49
C GLY A 107 4.46 -1.05 -3.54
N PRO A 108 3.12 -1.16 -3.51
CA PRO A 108 2.43 -2.21 -2.77
C PRO A 108 2.80 -3.60 -3.32
N SER A 109 2.92 -4.58 -2.43
CA SER A 109 3.27 -5.97 -2.77
C SER A 109 4.55 -6.12 -3.60
N THR A 110 5.51 -5.23 -3.42
CA THR A 110 6.83 -5.30 -4.04
C THR A 110 7.94 -5.15 -3.00
N LYS A 111 9.07 -5.80 -3.23
CA LYS A 111 10.25 -5.74 -2.38
C LYS A 111 11.51 -5.77 -3.24
N ILE A 112 12.31 -4.70 -3.14
CA ILE A 112 13.56 -4.54 -3.92
C ILE A 112 13.32 -4.75 -5.43
N GLY A 113 12.24 -4.18 -5.97
CA GLY A 113 11.89 -4.30 -7.37
C GLY A 113 11.34 -5.65 -7.81
N GLU A 114 11.04 -6.56 -6.88
CA GLU A 114 10.45 -7.86 -7.16
C GLU A 114 9.05 -7.98 -6.56
N LEU A 115 8.22 -8.80 -7.17
CA LEU A 115 6.88 -9.11 -6.67
C LEU A 115 6.97 -9.84 -5.33
N ALA A 116 6.32 -9.30 -4.31
CA ALA A 116 6.29 -9.80 -2.93
C ALA A 116 4.85 -9.81 -2.40
N LEU A 117 4.12 -10.90 -2.65
CA LEU A 117 2.70 -11.02 -2.34
C LEU A 117 2.42 -11.46 -0.90
N GLY A 118 3.44 -11.78 -0.12
CA GLY A 118 3.25 -12.29 1.24
C GLY A 118 4.54 -12.31 2.04
N LYS A 119 4.62 -13.30 2.92
CA LYS A 119 5.75 -13.54 3.83
C LYS A 119 6.23 -14.98 3.74
N ASN A 120 7.51 -15.19 3.98
CA ASN A 120 8.08 -16.52 4.16
C ASN A 120 7.99 -16.90 5.63
N VAL A 121 7.23 -17.95 5.94
CA VAL A 121 7.01 -18.41 7.33
C VAL A 121 7.39 -19.88 7.46
N THR A 122 7.92 -20.24 8.63
CA THR A 122 8.18 -21.64 8.97
C THR A 122 6.86 -22.32 9.34
N VAL A 123 6.57 -23.44 8.69
CA VAL A 123 5.35 -24.22 8.88
C VAL A 123 5.69 -25.62 9.38
N ALA A 124 4.97 -26.11 10.39
CA ALA A 124 5.01 -27.50 10.83
C ALA A 124 3.74 -28.23 10.40
N PHE A 125 3.89 -29.30 9.64
CA PHE A 125 2.79 -30.18 9.22
C PHE A 125 2.63 -31.32 10.23
N MET A 126 1.86 -31.10 11.27
CA MET A 126 1.64 -32.06 12.34
C MET A 126 0.30 -31.84 13.04
N PRO A 127 -0.37 -32.89 13.56
CA PRO A 127 -1.49 -32.71 14.47
C PRO A 127 -1.00 -32.08 15.79
N TRP A 128 -1.77 -31.15 16.33
CA TRP A 128 -1.43 -30.50 17.60
C TRP A 128 -2.65 -30.36 18.50
N GLN A 129 -2.81 -31.29 19.42
CA GLN A 129 -3.87 -31.31 20.46
C GLN A 129 -5.31 -31.09 19.93
N GLY A 130 -5.56 -31.44 18.67
CA GLY A 130 -6.86 -31.24 18.02
C GLY A 130 -7.19 -29.80 17.60
N TYR A 131 -6.36 -28.82 17.94
CA TYR A 131 -6.62 -27.42 17.60
C TYR A 131 -6.46 -27.09 16.12
N ASN A 132 -5.84 -27.96 15.35
CA ASN A 132 -5.73 -27.85 13.89
C ASN A 132 -6.54 -28.91 13.13
N PHE A 133 -7.71 -29.28 13.70
CA PHE A 133 -8.61 -30.25 13.09
C PHE A 133 -9.25 -29.67 11.81
N GLU A 134 -9.32 -30.49 10.75
CA GLU A 134 -9.81 -30.13 9.42
C GLU A 134 -9.03 -28.94 8.82
N ASP A 135 -9.72 -27.83 8.52
CA ASP A 135 -9.17 -26.62 7.89
C ASP A 135 -8.62 -25.60 8.90
N SER A 136 -8.60 -25.97 10.20
CA SER A 136 -8.09 -25.10 11.25
C SER A 136 -6.57 -24.99 11.20
N ILE A 137 -6.06 -23.79 11.36
CA ILE A 137 -4.63 -23.49 11.39
C ILE A 137 -4.29 -22.77 12.69
N LEU A 138 -3.24 -23.24 13.37
CA LEU A 138 -2.65 -22.55 14.51
C LEU A 138 -1.57 -21.60 14.02
N ILE A 139 -1.60 -20.39 14.51
CA ILE A 139 -0.56 -19.38 14.23
C ILE A 139 0.11 -18.98 15.55
N SER A 140 1.38 -18.65 15.46
CA SER A 140 2.14 -18.11 16.60
C SER A 140 1.70 -16.68 16.90
N GLU A 141 1.66 -16.30 18.17
CA GLU A 141 1.43 -14.93 18.62
C GLU A 141 2.45 -13.92 18.02
N ARG A 142 3.65 -14.40 17.69
CA ARG A 142 4.65 -13.61 16.96
C ARG A 142 4.15 -13.06 15.62
N CYS A 143 3.20 -13.72 14.96
CA CYS A 143 2.59 -13.19 13.75
C CYS A 143 1.90 -11.84 13.96
N VAL A 144 1.37 -11.62 15.17
CA VAL A 144 0.74 -10.35 15.55
C VAL A 144 1.78 -9.35 16.05
N THR A 145 2.69 -9.76 16.93
CA THR A 145 3.69 -8.87 17.54
C THR A 145 4.71 -8.34 16.54
N ASP A 146 5.08 -9.14 15.55
CA ASP A 146 6.07 -8.81 14.52
C ASP A 146 5.44 -8.20 13.25
N ASP A 147 4.11 -7.99 13.22
CA ASP A 147 3.36 -7.50 12.04
C ASP A 147 3.59 -8.37 10.78
N VAL A 148 3.59 -9.69 10.93
CA VAL A 148 3.92 -10.60 9.82
C VAL A 148 2.91 -10.51 8.69
N PHE A 149 1.60 -10.52 9.01
CA PHE A 149 0.51 -10.44 8.05
C PHE A 149 -0.33 -9.17 8.20
N THR A 150 0.21 -8.13 8.82
CA THR A 150 -0.49 -6.87 9.03
C THR A 150 -0.70 -6.14 7.71
N SER A 151 -1.92 -5.71 7.46
CA SER A 151 -2.32 -4.92 6.31
C SER A 151 -3.08 -3.67 6.72
N ILE A 152 -3.08 -2.66 5.87
CA ILE A 152 -3.80 -1.40 6.08
C ILE A 152 -4.94 -1.35 5.09
N HIS A 153 -6.16 -1.15 5.59
CA HIS A 153 -7.35 -0.95 4.80
C HIS A 153 -7.86 0.47 5.00
N ILE A 154 -8.12 1.17 3.90
CA ILE A 154 -8.57 2.55 3.90
C ILE A 154 -9.96 2.58 3.28
N GLU A 155 -10.95 2.96 4.07
CA GLU A 155 -12.32 3.15 3.62
C GLU A 155 -12.62 4.63 3.51
N GLU A 156 -13.37 5.00 2.49
CA GLU A 156 -13.79 6.37 2.23
C GLU A 156 -15.31 6.41 2.19
N TYR A 157 -15.89 7.24 3.05
CA TYR A 157 -17.32 7.47 3.11
C TYR A 157 -17.60 8.91 2.74
N GLU A 158 -18.47 9.10 1.76
CA GLU A 158 -18.90 10.41 1.30
C GLU A 158 -20.39 10.60 1.60
N VAL A 159 -20.73 11.69 2.28
CA VAL A 159 -22.10 12.06 2.60
C VAL A 159 -22.36 13.46 2.06
N MET A 160 -23.48 13.62 1.38
CA MET A 160 -23.90 14.90 0.82
C MET A 160 -25.33 15.22 1.27
N ALA A 161 -25.52 16.40 1.83
CA ALA A 161 -26.85 16.92 2.10
C ALA A 161 -27.52 17.35 0.78
N ARG A 162 -28.73 16.92 0.55
CA ARG A 162 -29.50 17.17 -0.67
C ARG A 162 -30.86 17.77 -0.37
N ASP A 163 -31.41 18.52 -1.33
CA ASP A 163 -32.78 18.96 -1.27
C ASP A 163 -33.72 17.79 -1.54
N THR A 164 -34.63 17.53 -0.62
CA THR A 164 -35.65 16.50 -0.75
C THR A 164 -37.04 17.09 -0.82
N LYS A 165 -38.03 16.29 -1.26
CA LYS A 165 -39.44 16.71 -1.27
C LYS A 165 -40.00 17.03 0.13
N LEU A 166 -39.35 16.54 1.18
CA LEU A 166 -39.72 16.77 2.58
C LEU A 166 -38.99 17.97 3.21
N GLY A 167 -38.09 18.61 2.48
CA GLY A 167 -37.25 19.72 2.93
C GLY A 167 -35.77 19.52 2.61
N GLU A 168 -34.98 20.49 2.91
CA GLU A 168 -33.51 20.45 2.78
C GLU A 168 -32.91 19.54 3.86
N GLU A 169 -31.96 18.68 3.47
CA GLU A 169 -31.13 17.94 4.40
C GLU A 169 -30.02 18.84 4.93
N ASP A 170 -29.59 18.59 6.15
CA ASP A 170 -28.49 19.34 6.77
C ASP A 170 -27.53 18.38 7.48
N ILE A 171 -26.26 18.77 7.57
CA ILE A 171 -25.24 18.04 8.33
C ILE A 171 -25.23 18.61 9.74
N THR A 172 -25.82 17.89 10.68
CA THR A 172 -25.97 18.33 12.07
C THR A 172 -25.86 17.15 13.04
N ARG A 173 -25.49 17.44 14.28
CA ARG A 173 -25.55 16.48 15.38
C ARG A 173 -26.96 16.32 15.95
N ASP A 174 -27.82 17.32 15.74
CA ASP A 174 -29.20 17.29 16.22
C ASP A 174 -30.08 16.40 15.33
N ILE A 175 -30.02 15.11 15.59
CA ILE A 175 -30.75 14.09 14.84
C ILE A 175 -31.87 13.54 15.73
N PRO A 176 -33.17 13.68 15.35
CA PRO A 176 -34.27 13.15 16.13
C PRO A 176 -34.25 11.62 16.18
N ASN A 177 -34.64 11.05 17.31
CA ASN A 177 -34.74 9.60 17.55
C ASN A 177 -33.44 8.80 17.44
N VAL A 178 -32.29 9.41 17.70
CA VAL A 178 -30.98 8.77 17.77
C VAL A 178 -30.43 8.88 19.19
N ASN A 179 -29.88 7.79 19.72
CA ASN A 179 -29.26 7.78 21.04
C ASN A 179 -27.94 8.58 21.04
N GLU A 180 -27.65 9.25 22.14
CA GLU A 180 -26.37 9.98 22.32
C GLU A 180 -25.14 9.10 22.14
N GLU A 181 -25.23 7.82 22.47
CA GLU A 181 -24.15 6.86 22.27
C GLU A 181 -23.80 6.68 20.79
N SER A 182 -24.78 6.74 19.90
CA SER A 182 -24.57 6.68 18.44
C SER A 182 -23.97 7.98 17.88
N LEU A 183 -24.07 9.07 18.63
CA LEU A 183 -23.57 10.39 18.25
C LEU A 183 -22.20 10.71 18.89
N LYS A 184 -21.64 9.79 19.69
CA LYS A 184 -20.40 10.02 20.45
C LYS A 184 -19.20 10.41 19.58
N ASN A 185 -19.19 9.94 18.33
CA ASN A 185 -18.10 10.17 17.38
C ASN A 185 -18.27 11.42 16.51
N LEU A 186 -19.33 12.19 16.74
CA LEU A 186 -19.60 13.43 16.02
C LEU A 186 -19.26 14.66 16.87
N ASP A 187 -18.72 15.67 16.21
CA ASP A 187 -18.53 16.99 16.82
C ASP A 187 -19.86 17.77 16.91
N GLU A 188 -19.81 19.02 17.40
CA GLU A 188 -20.99 19.87 17.50
C GLU A 188 -21.64 20.19 16.15
N SER A 189 -20.87 20.13 15.07
CA SER A 189 -21.32 20.36 13.69
C SER A 189 -21.86 19.10 13.02
N GLY A 190 -21.84 17.94 13.69
CA GLY A 190 -22.26 16.66 13.11
C GLY A 190 -21.20 15.99 12.23
N ILE A 191 -19.96 16.44 12.28
CA ILE A 191 -18.84 15.87 11.52
C ILE A 191 -18.06 14.91 12.42
N VAL A 192 -17.62 13.80 11.86
CA VAL A 192 -16.80 12.81 12.57
C VAL A 192 -15.43 13.41 12.90
N TYR A 193 -15.02 13.33 14.17
CA TYR A 193 -13.71 13.83 14.59
C TYR A 193 -12.59 12.80 14.37
N ILE A 194 -11.35 13.29 14.29
CA ILE A 194 -10.17 12.44 14.15
C ILE A 194 -9.97 11.62 15.43
N GLY A 195 -9.85 10.30 15.29
CA GLY A 195 -9.75 9.35 16.40
C GLY A 195 -11.09 8.74 16.81
N ALA A 196 -12.16 8.95 16.04
CA ALA A 196 -13.43 8.23 16.20
C ALA A 196 -13.24 6.73 15.98
N GLU A 197 -13.92 5.91 16.80
CA GLU A 197 -13.89 4.43 16.76
C GLU A 197 -15.18 3.87 16.15
#